data_db614266a80051e8b4a56d785f52a89f
#
_entry.id   db614266a80051e8b4a56d785f52a89f
#
_cell.length_a   1.000
_cell.length_b   1.000
_cell.length_c   1.000
_cell.angle_alpha   90.00
_cell.angle_beta   90.00
_cell.angle_gamma   90.00
#
_symmetry.space_group_name_H-M   'P 1'
#
loop_
_entity.id
_entity.type
_entity.pdbx_description
1 polymer ?
#
loop_
_entity_poly.entity_id
_entity_poly.type
_entity_poly.pdbx_seq_one_letter_code
_entity_poly.pdbx_strand_id
1 'polypeptide(L)'
;MRAWRVAIVLIVLGLVPGAVWAQPEERRPFGWDVARSVLIDPTTYAPAILSHEAMRRDWKTSQVLFAHGWVEVNPRFTVSGRPNDIPVDYQEGTSRIHRASLTILYYSGLNNVGAQVTERLLVARYPHRKTLIRTLSWVERIAFASMLAYNSSANHFRQVSNNRRLASEYGYDTQ
;
A
#
# COMPACT_ATOMS: atom_id res chain seq x y z
N MET A 1 -1.72 -11.39 -14.36
CA MET A 1 -2.48 -10.72 -13.28
C MET A 1 -2.57 -9.17 -13.39
N ARG A 2 -1.99 -8.51 -14.42
CA ARG A 2 -2.02 -7.03 -14.57
C ARG A 2 -3.24 -6.48 -15.35
N ALA A 3 -3.82 -7.26 -16.27
CA ALA A 3 -4.90 -6.78 -17.14
C ALA A 3 -6.26 -6.65 -16.43
N TRP A 4 -6.53 -7.43 -15.39
CA TRP A 4 -7.83 -7.43 -14.68
C TRP A 4 -8.09 -6.15 -13.87
N ARG A 5 -7.01 -5.52 -13.37
CA ARG A 5 -7.10 -4.33 -12.50
C ARG A 5 -7.46 -3.05 -13.30
N VAL A 6 -7.00 -2.96 -14.53
CA VAL A 6 -7.34 -1.85 -15.43
C VAL A 6 -8.78 -1.96 -15.91
N ALA A 7 -9.30 -3.18 -16.13
CA ALA A 7 -10.67 -3.41 -16.58
C ALA A 7 -11.72 -2.95 -15.54
N ILE A 8 -11.48 -3.14 -14.24
CA ILE A 8 -12.43 -2.74 -13.19
C ILE A 8 -12.55 -1.21 -13.12
N VAL A 9 -11.45 -0.46 -13.26
CA VAL A 9 -11.47 1.01 -13.25
C VAL A 9 -12.18 1.57 -14.48
N LEU A 10 -11.99 0.96 -15.66
CA LEU A 10 -12.62 1.39 -16.91
C LEU A 10 -14.12 1.06 -16.98
N ILE A 11 -14.57 -0.05 -16.36
CA ILE A 11 -15.99 -0.40 -16.28
C ILE A 11 -16.76 0.60 -15.39
N VAL A 12 -16.15 1.08 -14.31
CA VAL A 12 -16.77 2.08 -13.42
C VAL A 12 -16.90 3.44 -14.13
N LEU A 13 -15.94 3.82 -14.98
CA LEU A 13 -15.99 5.08 -15.75
C LEU A 13 -16.92 5.01 -16.95
N GLY A 14 -17.16 3.83 -17.53
CA GLY A 14 -18.05 3.64 -18.68
C GLY A 14 -19.54 3.55 -18.34
N LEU A 15 -19.91 3.41 -17.07
CA LEU A 15 -21.29 3.29 -16.61
C LEU A 15 -21.92 4.61 -16.12
N VAL A 16 -21.36 5.76 -16.44
CA VAL A 16 -21.96 7.05 -16.11
C VAL A 16 -22.94 7.45 -17.20
N PRO A 17 -24.27 7.14 -17.09
CA PRO A 17 -25.26 7.77 -17.94
C PRO A 17 -25.34 9.23 -17.55
N GLY A 18 -25.14 10.13 -18.50
CA GLY A 18 -25.41 11.54 -18.31
C GLY A 18 -26.81 11.73 -17.78
N ALA A 19 -26.94 12.39 -16.68
CA ALA A 19 -28.08 13.15 -16.16
C ALA A 19 -28.19 13.04 -14.64
N VAL A 20 -27.43 13.83 -13.92
CA VAL A 20 -27.92 14.36 -12.64
C VAL A 20 -27.63 15.86 -12.64
N TRP A 21 -28.47 16.59 -13.38
CA TRP A 21 -28.56 18.03 -13.26
C TRP A 21 -29.87 18.31 -12.49
N ALA A 22 -29.81 18.47 -11.18
CA ALA A 22 -30.89 19.03 -10.40
C ALA A 22 -30.40 19.63 -9.09
N GLN A 23 -30.39 20.92 -9.08
CA GLN A 23 -30.59 21.91 -8.02
C GLN A 23 -29.38 22.44 -7.23
N PRO A 24 -29.33 23.79 -6.99
CA PRO A 24 -28.22 24.50 -6.40
C PRO A 24 -28.42 24.63 -4.88
N GLU A 25 -28.10 23.60 -4.15
CA GLU A 25 -27.50 23.80 -2.83
C GLU A 25 -26.00 23.88 -3.07
N GLU A 26 -25.24 24.64 -2.28
CA GLU A 26 -23.78 24.75 -2.34
C GLU A 26 -23.11 23.39 -2.20
N ARG A 27 -23.35 22.52 -3.17
CA ARG A 27 -22.76 21.17 -3.20
C ARG A 27 -21.32 21.34 -3.59
N ARG A 28 -20.46 21.06 -2.64
CA ARG A 28 -19.04 20.89 -2.93
C ARG A 28 -18.87 19.98 -4.16
N PRO A 29 -17.92 20.30 -5.05
CA PRO A 29 -17.69 19.45 -6.23
C PRO A 29 -17.53 17.99 -5.82
N PHE A 30 -18.19 17.07 -6.53
CA PHE A 30 -18.13 15.63 -6.26
C PHE A 30 -16.70 15.10 -6.04
N GLY A 31 -15.75 15.58 -6.88
CA GLY A 31 -14.34 15.22 -6.77
C GLY A 31 -13.70 15.65 -5.45
N TRP A 32 -14.08 16.81 -4.91
CA TRP A 32 -13.59 17.29 -3.62
C TRP A 32 -14.07 16.40 -2.46
N ASP A 33 -15.32 15.99 -2.48
CA ASP A 33 -15.86 15.10 -1.45
C ASP A 33 -15.23 13.71 -1.49
N VAL A 34 -14.94 13.19 -2.68
CA VAL A 34 -14.19 11.93 -2.84
C VAL A 34 -12.76 12.12 -2.30
N ALA A 35 -12.05 13.16 -2.74
CA ALA A 35 -10.67 13.42 -2.30
C ALA A 35 -10.57 13.55 -0.79
N ARG A 36 -11.46 14.34 -0.17
CA ARG A 36 -11.51 14.48 1.29
C ARG A 36 -11.75 13.14 1.98
N SER A 37 -12.69 12.33 1.50
CA SER A 37 -13.00 11.03 2.09
C SER A 37 -11.79 10.09 2.04
N VAL A 38 -11.04 10.09 0.95
CA VAL A 38 -9.81 9.29 0.79
C VAL A 38 -8.68 9.82 1.69
N LEU A 39 -8.53 11.13 1.81
CA LEU A 39 -7.49 11.75 2.62
C LEU A 39 -7.66 11.53 4.13
N ILE A 40 -8.89 11.38 4.60
CA ILE A 40 -9.15 11.11 6.03
C ILE A 40 -9.30 9.61 6.34
N ASP A 41 -9.33 8.74 5.33
CA ASP A 41 -9.51 7.30 5.53
C ASP A 41 -8.18 6.65 5.94
N PRO A 42 -8.09 6.06 7.13
CA PRO A 42 -6.85 5.42 7.60
C PRO A 42 -6.41 4.24 6.72
N THR A 43 -7.33 3.59 6.00
CA THR A 43 -7.00 2.50 5.08
C THR A 43 -6.16 2.98 3.89
N THR A 44 -6.12 4.29 3.62
CA THR A 44 -5.24 4.90 2.62
C THR A 44 -3.77 4.81 3.04
N TYR A 45 -3.46 5.01 4.31
CA TYR A 45 -2.08 5.18 4.81
C TYR A 45 -1.53 3.96 5.52
N ALA A 46 -2.38 3.22 6.22
CA ALA A 46 -1.96 2.11 7.08
C ALA A 46 -1.07 1.07 6.37
N PRO A 47 -1.38 0.63 5.13
CA PRO A 47 -0.51 -0.31 4.42
C PRO A 47 0.89 0.25 4.15
N ALA A 48 0.98 1.52 3.75
CA ALA A 48 2.27 2.15 3.45
C ALA A 48 3.12 2.35 4.71
N ILE A 49 2.51 2.79 5.81
CA ILE A 49 3.19 2.99 7.10
C ILE A 49 3.72 1.65 7.63
N LEU A 50 2.88 0.60 7.65
CA LEU A 50 3.27 -0.70 8.15
C LEU A 50 4.38 -1.34 7.31
N SER A 51 4.26 -1.24 5.99
CA SER A 51 5.26 -1.75 5.05
C SER A 51 6.58 -0.99 5.15
N HIS A 52 6.52 0.34 5.27
CA HIS A 52 7.70 1.17 5.48
C HIS A 52 8.46 0.74 6.73
N GLU A 53 7.75 0.60 7.85
CA GLU A 53 8.37 0.22 9.11
C GLU A 53 8.94 -1.20 9.05
N ALA A 54 8.26 -2.15 8.43
CA ALA A 54 8.75 -3.50 8.24
C ALA A 54 10.04 -3.54 7.40
N MET A 55 10.04 -2.88 6.24
CA MET A 55 11.22 -2.78 5.36
C MET A 55 12.38 -2.05 6.04
N ARG A 56 12.10 -0.96 6.76
CA ARG A 56 13.13 -0.19 7.49
C ARG A 56 13.79 -1.02 8.58
N ARG A 57 13.01 -1.77 9.35
CA ARG A 57 13.55 -2.68 10.40
C ARG A 57 14.37 -3.80 9.79
N ASP A 58 13.88 -4.42 8.73
CA ASP A 58 14.59 -5.46 8.00
C ASP A 58 15.92 -4.93 7.49
N TRP A 59 15.91 -3.79 6.78
CA TRP A 59 17.11 -3.14 6.26
C TRP A 59 18.12 -2.80 7.36
N LYS A 60 17.65 -2.26 8.50
CA LYS A 60 18.51 -1.95 9.64
C LYS A 60 19.15 -3.20 10.24
N THR A 61 18.39 -4.28 10.42
CA THR A 61 18.93 -5.51 11.01
C THR A 61 19.85 -6.28 10.07
N SER A 62 19.68 -6.13 8.75
CA SER A 62 20.58 -6.73 7.75
C SER A 62 21.96 -6.09 7.72
N GLN A 63 22.11 -4.83 8.16
CA GLN A 63 23.42 -4.13 8.10
C GLN A 63 24.51 -4.84 8.90
N VAL A 64 24.16 -5.44 10.03
CA VAL A 64 25.12 -6.22 10.85
C VAL A 64 25.66 -7.41 10.06
N LEU A 65 24.80 -8.10 9.31
CA LEU A 65 25.19 -9.24 8.48
C LEU A 65 26.05 -8.78 7.28
N PHE A 66 25.67 -7.69 6.63
CA PHE A 66 26.41 -7.13 5.49
C PHE A 66 27.82 -6.65 5.89
N ALA A 67 27.98 -6.08 7.08
CA ALA A 67 29.30 -5.71 7.62
C ALA A 67 30.24 -6.91 7.79
N HIS A 68 29.68 -8.13 7.87
CA HIS A 68 30.44 -9.39 7.98
C HIS A 68 30.48 -10.18 6.66
N GLY A 69 30.20 -9.52 5.52
CA GLY A 69 30.36 -10.09 4.19
C GLY A 69 29.16 -10.92 3.69
N TRP A 70 28.01 -10.84 4.36
CA TRP A 70 26.79 -11.46 3.85
C TRP A 70 26.26 -10.72 2.64
N VAL A 71 25.66 -11.47 1.71
CA VAL A 71 25.07 -10.93 0.48
C VAL A 71 23.58 -10.63 0.67
N GLU A 72 23.06 -9.71 -0.15
CA GLU A 72 21.64 -9.40 -0.19
C GLU A 72 20.92 -10.33 -1.19
N VAL A 73 19.83 -10.95 -0.73
CA VAL A 73 19.04 -11.89 -1.54
C VAL A 73 18.00 -11.17 -2.40
N ASN A 74 17.50 -10.02 -1.92
CA ASN A 74 16.49 -9.27 -2.63
C ASN A 74 17.13 -8.38 -3.72
N PRO A 75 16.90 -8.65 -5.02
CA PRO A 75 17.51 -7.90 -6.11
C PRO A 75 17.20 -6.40 -6.11
N ARG A 76 16.16 -5.99 -5.38
CA ARG A 76 15.84 -4.56 -5.22
C ARG A 76 16.84 -3.82 -4.35
N PHE A 77 17.64 -4.52 -3.54
CA PHE A 77 18.59 -3.92 -2.61
C PHE A 77 20.03 -4.30 -2.91
N THR A 78 20.29 -4.89 -4.09
CA THR A 78 21.64 -5.20 -4.57
C THR A 78 22.13 -4.16 -5.58
N VAL A 79 23.45 -4.04 -5.70
CA VAL A 79 24.11 -3.13 -6.65
C VAL A 79 23.80 -3.53 -8.09
N SER A 80 23.91 -4.82 -8.42
CA SER A 80 23.67 -5.31 -9.79
C SER A 80 22.20 -5.49 -10.17
N GLY A 81 21.29 -5.42 -9.21
CA GLY A 81 19.87 -5.75 -9.43
C GLY A 81 19.62 -7.26 -9.55
N ARG A 82 20.59 -8.11 -9.19
CA ARG A 82 20.47 -9.57 -9.16
C ARG A 82 20.41 -10.08 -7.72
N PRO A 83 19.76 -11.21 -7.46
CA PRO A 83 19.76 -11.81 -6.12
C PRO A 83 21.14 -12.34 -5.74
N ASN A 84 21.42 -12.46 -4.44
CA ASN A 84 22.67 -12.95 -3.87
C ASN A 84 23.90 -12.14 -4.31
N ASP A 85 23.82 -10.84 -4.22
CA ASP A 85 24.88 -9.93 -4.62
C ASP A 85 25.15 -8.88 -3.51
N ILE A 86 26.14 -8.03 -3.77
CA ILE A 86 26.54 -6.95 -2.85
C ILE A 86 25.35 -6.04 -2.58
N PRO A 87 25.02 -5.77 -1.30
CA PRO A 87 23.96 -4.83 -0.96
C PRO A 87 24.33 -3.42 -1.41
N VAL A 88 23.33 -2.62 -1.75
CA VAL A 88 23.53 -1.17 -1.93
C VAL A 88 23.94 -0.52 -0.62
N ASP A 89 24.45 0.71 -0.68
CA ASP A 89 24.73 1.46 0.53
C ASP A 89 23.46 1.76 1.35
N TYR A 90 23.64 2.12 2.63
CA TYR A 90 22.54 2.32 3.57
C TYR A 90 21.56 3.42 3.11
N GLN A 91 22.08 4.51 2.54
CA GLN A 91 21.25 5.63 2.09
C GLN A 91 20.42 5.27 0.85
N GLU A 92 21.04 4.60 -0.13
CA GLU A 92 20.31 4.13 -1.31
C GLU A 92 19.26 3.10 -0.93
N GLY A 93 19.56 2.16 -0.02
CA GLY A 93 18.56 1.21 0.49
C GLY A 93 17.38 1.91 1.16
N THR A 94 17.66 2.91 1.99
CA THR A 94 16.61 3.75 2.62
C THR A 94 15.78 4.50 1.56
N SER A 95 16.42 5.06 0.54
CA SER A 95 15.73 5.72 -0.58
C SER A 95 14.81 4.78 -1.34
N ARG A 96 15.24 3.53 -1.58
CA ARG A 96 14.42 2.49 -2.23
C ARG A 96 13.22 2.10 -1.38
N ILE A 97 13.37 2.04 -0.05
CA ILE A 97 12.27 1.82 0.90
C ILE A 97 11.23 2.93 0.80
N HIS A 98 11.66 4.20 0.79
CA HIS A 98 10.74 5.32 0.62
C HIS A 98 9.96 5.24 -0.69
N ARG A 99 10.62 4.95 -1.80
CA ARG A 99 9.96 4.78 -3.11
C ARG A 99 8.96 3.61 -3.10
N ALA A 100 9.32 2.49 -2.48
CA ALA A 100 8.42 1.35 -2.34
C ALA A 100 7.18 1.71 -1.50
N SER A 101 7.37 2.42 -0.41
CA SER A 101 6.27 2.88 0.47
C SER A 101 5.33 3.85 -0.24
N LEU A 102 5.87 4.79 -1.03
CA LEU A 102 5.05 5.69 -1.86
C LEU A 102 4.26 4.92 -2.92
N THR A 103 4.82 3.86 -3.49
CA THR A 103 4.10 2.98 -4.42
C THR A 103 2.93 2.28 -3.74
N ILE A 104 3.12 1.81 -2.50
CA ILE A 104 2.05 1.19 -1.71
C ILE A 104 0.96 2.22 -1.37
N LEU A 105 1.35 3.42 -0.96
CA LEU A 105 0.43 4.53 -0.70
C LEU A 105 -0.40 4.87 -1.95
N TYR A 106 0.24 4.94 -3.11
CA TYR A 106 -0.44 5.18 -4.38
C TYR A 106 -1.50 4.11 -4.68
N TYR A 107 -1.17 2.82 -4.55
CA TYR A 107 -2.15 1.74 -4.79
C TYR A 107 -3.29 1.75 -3.78
N SER A 108 -3.00 2.03 -2.52
CA SER A 108 -4.01 2.13 -1.47
C SER A 108 -4.94 3.31 -1.71
N GLY A 109 -4.38 4.48 -2.05
CA GLY A 109 -5.14 5.67 -2.39
C GLY A 109 -6.02 5.48 -3.62
N LEU A 110 -5.47 4.85 -4.68
CA LEU A 110 -6.22 4.57 -5.91
C LEU A 110 -7.40 3.63 -5.66
N ASN A 111 -7.19 2.57 -4.84
CA ASN A 111 -8.28 1.68 -4.44
C ASN A 111 -9.38 2.45 -3.69
N ASN A 112 -8.99 3.29 -2.73
CA ASN A 112 -9.95 4.06 -1.95
C ASN A 112 -10.71 5.08 -2.79
N VAL A 113 -10.07 5.72 -3.78
CA VAL A 113 -10.79 6.55 -4.76
C VAL A 113 -11.84 5.74 -5.50
N GLY A 114 -11.49 4.58 -6.03
CA GLY A 114 -12.42 3.68 -6.74
C GLY A 114 -13.59 3.25 -5.85
N ALA A 115 -13.31 2.83 -4.62
CA ALA A 115 -14.32 2.43 -3.64
C ALA A 115 -15.27 3.58 -3.29
N GLN A 116 -14.75 4.79 -3.03
CA GLN A 116 -15.55 5.98 -2.72
C GLN A 116 -16.44 6.43 -3.89
N VAL A 117 -15.91 6.41 -5.11
CA VAL A 117 -16.70 6.73 -6.32
C VAL A 117 -17.81 5.70 -6.49
N THR A 118 -17.50 4.41 -6.42
CA THR A 118 -18.48 3.32 -6.55
C THR A 118 -19.56 3.41 -5.47
N GLU A 119 -19.18 3.63 -4.21
CA GLU A 119 -20.10 3.80 -3.10
C GLU A 119 -21.13 4.91 -3.40
N ARG A 120 -20.65 6.09 -3.82
CA ARG A 120 -21.51 7.26 -4.07
C ARG A 120 -22.46 7.02 -5.23
N LEU A 121 -21.99 6.42 -6.32
CA LEU A 121 -22.82 6.08 -7.47
C LEU A 121 -23.90 5.06 -7.10
N LEU A 122 -23.54 4.02 -6.35
CA LEU A 122 -24.49 3.01 -5.91
C LEU A 122 -25.51 3.57 -4.91
N VAL A 123 -25.10 4.43 -3.99
CA VAL A 123 -26.01 5.11 -3.04
C VAL A 123 -26.98 6.03 -3.78
N ALA A 124 -26.52 6.77 -4.79
CA ALA A 124 -27.39 7.60 -5.62
C ALA A 124 -28.42 6.76 -6.40
N ARG A 125 -28.02 5.58 -6.90
CA ARG A 125 -28.90 4.67 -7.66
C ARG A 125 -29.86 3.89 -6.77
N TYR A 126 -29.43 3.51 -5.55
CA TYR A 126 -30.17 2.65 -4.63
C TYR A 126 -30.24 3.27 -3.22
N PRO A 127 -30.92 4.40 -3.04
CA PRO A 127 -30.90 5.15 -1.77
C PRO A 127 -31.45 4.35 -0.58
N HIS A 128 -32.42 3.46 -0.84
CA HIS A 128 -32.99 2.56 0.18
C HIS A 128 -32.00 1.50 0.70
N ARG A 129 -30.88 1.25 0.00
CA ARG A 129 -29.80 0.32 0.40
C ARG A 129 -28.53 1.03 0.88
N LYS A 130 -28.62 2.32 1.17
CA LYS A 130 -27.47 3.18 1.52
C LYS A 130 -26.58 2.58 2.61
N THR A 131 -27.15 2.06 3.69
CA THR A 131 -26.39 1.48 4.80
C THR A 131 -25.61 0.25 4.34
N LEU A 132 -26.26 -0.68 3.64
CA LEU A 132 -25.61 -1.87 3.12
C LEU A 132 -24.46 -1.53 2.18
N ILE A 133 -24.68 -0.59 1.25
CA ILE A 133 -23.64 -0.18 0.26
C ILE A 133 -22.44 0.41 0.99
N ARG A 134 -22.65 1.29 1.97
CA ARG A 134 -21.58 1.90 2.76
C ARG A 134 -20.79 0.86 3.58
N THR A 135 -21.50 -0.08 4.19
CA THR A 135 -20.86 -1.16 4.95
C THR A 135 -19.98 -2.03 4.04
N LEU A 136 -20.49 -2.43 2.87
CA LEU A 136 -19.74 -3.24 1.92
C LEU A 136 -18.51 -2.50 1.38
N SER A 137 -18.66 -1.21 1.05
CA SER A 137 -17.54 -0.37 0.62
C SER A 137 -16.46 -0.24 1.71
N TRP A 138 -16.86 -0.09 2.97
CA TRP A 138 -15.94 -0.04 4.10
C TRP A 138 -15.22 -1.37 4.31
N VAL A 139 -15.93 -2.49 4.27
CA VAL A 139 -15.35 -3.85 4.36
C VAL A 139 -14.36 -4.09 3.23
N GLU A 140 -14.69 -3.70 2.00
CA GLU A 140 -13.79 -3.80 0.85
C GLU A 140 -12.49 -3.03 1.06
N ARG A 141 -12.55 -1.77 1.50
CA ARG A 141 -11.36 -0.95 1.78
C ARG A 141 -10.47 -1.56 2.85
N ILE A 142 -11.06 -2.07 3.95
CA ILE A 142 -10.30 -2.77 4.99
C ILE A 142 -9.66 -4.05 4.45
N ALA A 143 -10.42 -4.87 3.72
CA ALA A 143 -9.90 -6.12 3.16
C ALA A 143 -8.73 -5.86 2.21
N PHE A 144 -8.87 -4.87 1.31
CA PHE A 144 -7.79 -4.49 0.41
C PHE A 144 -6.57 -3.96 1.16
N ALA A 145 -6.76 -3.04 2.11
CA ALA A 145 -5.68 -2.48 2.91
C ALA A 145 -4.95 -3.56 3.73
N SER A 146 -5.70 -4.49 4.34
CA SER A 146 -5.12 -5.61 5.09
C SER A 146 -4.31 -6.55 4.20
N MET A 147 -4.85 -6.89 3.04
CA MET A 147 -4.14 -7.73 2.05
C MET A 147 -2.86 -7.04 1.56
N LEU A 148 -2.93 -5.75 1.25
CA LEU A 148 -1.79 -4.98 0.77
C LEU A 148 -0.72 -4.86 1.86
N ALA A 149 -1.12 -4.55 3.09
CA ALA A 149 -0.23 -4.48 4.25
C ALA A 149 0.46 -5.82 4.51
N TYR A 150 -0.31 -6.91 4.56
CA TYR A 150 0.23 -8.25 4.78
C TYR A 150 1.24 -8.64 3.69
N ASN A 151 0.88 -8.50 2.42
CA ASN A 151 1.74 -8.90 1.30
C ASN A 151 3.04 -8.08 1.21
N SER A 152 3.03 -6.84 1.70
CA SER A 152 4.19 -5.94 1.62
C SER A 152 5.03 -5.90 2.90
N SER A 153 4.54 -6.43 4.04
CA SER A 153 5.25 -6.32 5.32
C SER A 153 5.60 -7.66 5.98
N ALA A 154 4.77 -8.70 5.81
CA ALA A 154 4.91 -9.94 6.58
C ALA A 154 6.25 -10.65 6.38
N ASN A 155 6.78 -10.64 5.16
CA ASN A 155 8.09 -11.25 4.88
C ASN A 155 9.22 -10.44 5.55
N HIS A 156 9.16 -9.12 5.50
CA HIS A 156 10.17 -8.26 6.12
C HIS A 156 10.20 -8.42 7.64
N PHE A 157 9.04 -8.52 8.31
CA PHE A 157 9.02 -8.80 9.75
C PHE A 157 9.62 -10.17 10.11
N ARG A 158 9.39 -11.20 9.28
CA ARG A 158 10.08 -12.49 9.45
C ARG A 158 11.58 -12.37 9.28
N GLN A 159 12.05 -11.61 8.30
CA GLN A 159 13.48 -11.37 8.09
C GLN A 159 14.12 -10.62 9.26
N VAL A 160 13.45 -9.64 9.86
CA VAL A 160 13.95 -8.99 11.10
C VAL A 160 14.28 -10.02 12.19
N SER A 161 13.36 -10.96 12.44
CA SER A 161 13.58 -12.00 13.44
C SER A 161 14.70 -12.94 13.05
N ASN A 162 14.77 -13.32 11.77
CA ASN A 162 15.82 -14.18 11.25
C ASN A 162 17.21 -13.52 11.30
N ASN A 163 17.32 -12.25 10.89
CA ASN A 163 18.56 -11.49 10.93
C ASN A 163 19.11 -11.36 12.36
N ARG A 164 18.23 -11.10 13.34
CA ARG A 164 18.63 -11.04 14.75
C ARG A 164 19.12 -12.39 15.27
N ARG A 165 18.43 -13.47 14.93
CA ARG A 165 18.83 -14.83 15.29
C ARG A 165 20.19 -15.16 14.71
N LEU A 166 20.41 -14.92 13.42
CA LEU A 166 21.69 -15.16 12.75
C LEU A 166 22.82 -14.32 13.37
N ALA A 167 22.60 -13.03 13.58
CA ALA A 167 23.59 -12.18 14.23
C ALA A 167 24.00 -12.72 15.61
N SER A 168 23.03 -13.18 16.41
CA SER A 168 23.30 -13.80 17.71
C SER A 168 24.05 -15.14 17.58
N GLU A 169 23.65 -16.00 16.65
CA GLU A 169 24.29 -17.31 16.42
C GLU A 169 25.75 -17.17 15.99
N TYR A 170 26.08 -16.14 15.21
CA TYR A 170 27.44 -15.87 14.75
C TYR A 170 28.25 -14.95 15.68
N GLY A 171 27.66 -14.53 16.82
CA GLY A 171 28.31 -13.64 17.78
C GLY A 171 28.54 -12.22 17.26
N TYR A 172 27.72 -11.76 16.30
CA TYR A 172 27.78 -10.38 15.81
C TYR A 172 27.04 -9.46 16.77
N ASP A 173 27.68 -8.36 17.17
CA ASP A 173 27.04 -7.38 18.06
C ASP A 173 25.86 -6.71 17.37
N THR A 174 24.67 -6.91 17.92
CA THR A 174 23.46 -6.21 17.52
C THR A 174 23.32 -4.94 18.36
N GLN A 175 23.89 -3.83 17.90
CA GLN A 175 23.65 -2.50 18.49
C GLN A 175 22.25 -1.95 18.15
#